data_90a6d94fe6be45b8fbaa8f243d439626
#
_entry.id   90a6d94fe6be45b8fbaa8f243d439626
#
_cell.length_a   1.000
_cell.length_b   1.000
_cell.length_c   1.000
_cell.angle_alpha   90.00
_cell.angle_beta   90.00
_cell.angle_gamma   90.00
#
_symmetry.space_group_name_H-M   'P 1'
#
loop_
_entity.id
_entity.type
_entity.pdbx_description
1 polymer ?
#
loop_
_entity_poly.entity_id
_entity_poly.type
_entity_poly.pdbx_seq_one_letter_code
_entity_poly.pdbx_strand_id
1 'polypeptide(L)'
;FAIKALTNVSILKFINKLGAGIETSSIEEVMVGLKSGFKEDRILYTPNGVSISEIEIAEKLNVKINLDSIESVKDYSQKFGNKSISVRINPNIKAGINKNVIVGKSDSKFGIIEDKINELIKLENEKRITINGLHIHTGSDIQQNDELERGIKKIFSIAEKFKNLKKI
;
A
#
# COMPACT_ATOMS: atom_id res chain seq x y z
N PHE A 1 4.20 3.98 -10.75
CA PHE A 1 3.43 5.18 -11.12
C PHE A 1 2.05 5.13 -10.46
N ALA A 2 1.64 6.21 -9.75
CA ALA A 2 0.32 6.33 -9.14
C ALA A 2 -0.70 6.71 -10.22
N ILE A 3 -1.59 5.79 -10.59
CA ILE A 3 -2.53 5.96 -11.70
C ILE A 3 -3.59 7.02 -11.43
N LYS A 4 -3.91 7.27 -10.15
CA LYS A 4 -4.85 8.34 -9.73
C LYS A 4 -4.45 9.73 -10.25
N ALA A 5 -3.17 9.95 -10.53
CA ALA A 5 -2.70 11.22 -11.08
C ALA A 5 -3.08 11.38 -12.56
N LEU A 6 -3.17 10.27 -13.30
CA LEU A 6 -3.48 10.28 -14.73
C LEU A 6 -3.86 8.89 -15.23
N THR A 7 -5.11 8.71 -15.67
CA THR A 7 -5.68 7.44 -16.15
C THR A 7 -5.68 7.32 -17.69
N ASN A 8 -4.94 8.18 -18.40
CA ASN A 8 -4.91 8.13 -19.87
C ASN A 8 -4.22 6.86 -20.37
N VAL A 9 -4.97 6.02 -21.10
CA VAL A 9 -4.52 4.69 -21.55
C VAL A 9 -3.27 4.76 -22.43
N SER A 10 -3.13 5.78 -23.29
CA SER A 10 -1.94 5.91 -24.16
C SER A 10 -0.69 6.18 -23.36
N ILE A 11 -0.79 7.02 -22.33
CA ILE A 11 0.32 7.31 -21.41
C ILE A 11 0.62 6.10 -20.54
N LEU A 12 -0.39 5.40 -20.04
CA LEU A 12 -0.19 4.17 -19.28
C LEU A 12 0.51 3.08 -20.09
N LYS A 13 0.15 2.90 -21.36
CA LYS A 13 0.86 2.00 -22.28
C LYS A 13 2.34 2.39 -22.44
N PHE A 14 2.62 3.69 -22.53
CA PHE A 14 4.00 4.16 -22.59
C PHE A 14 4.77 3.87 -21.31
N ILE A 15 4.17 4.15 -20.13
CA ILE A 15 4.76 3.85 -18.82
C ILE A 15 5.04 2.34 -18.67
N ASN A 16 4.10 1.50 -19.13
CA ASN A 16 4.29 0.05 -19.13
C ASN A 16 5.48 -0.39 -19.99
N LYS A 17 5.65 0.19 -21.19
CA LYS A 17 6.82 -0.06 -22.06
C LYS A 17 8.14 0.33 -21.40
N LEU A 18 8.16 1.34 -20.55
CA LEU A 18 9.34 1.71 -19.77
C LEU A 18 9.63 0.74 -18.59
N GLY A 19 8.81 -0.30 -18.40
CA GLY A 19 9.02 -1.29 -17.37
C GLY A 19 8.54 -0.87 -15.96
N ALA A 20 7.84 0.25 -15.81
CA ALA A 20 7.28 0.66 -14.53
C ALA A 20 6.06 -0.21 -14.14
N GLY A 21 5.79 -0.32 -12.82
CA GLY A 21 4.51 -0.81 -12.30
C GLY A 21 3.58 0.37 -12.00
N ILE A 22 2.32 0.06 -11.68
CA ILE A 22 1.33 1.05 -11.27
C ILE A 22 0.79 0.76 -9.88
N GLU A 23 0.46 1.84 -9.17
CA GLU A 23 -0.34 1.82 -7.95
C GLU A 23 -1.74 2.34 -8.26
N THR A 24 -2.75 1.62 -7.78
CA THR A 24 -4.17 1.86 -8.02
C THR A 24 -4.92 1.99 -6.69
N SER A 25 -5.95 2.82 -6.64
CA SER A 25 -6.75 3.07 -5.43
C SER A 25 -8.17 2.51 -5.54
N SER A 26 -8.61 2.13 -6.75
CA SER A 26 -9.92 1.54 -7.00
C SER A 26 -9.84 0.36 -7.98
N ILE A 27 -10.88 -0.45 -8.02
CA ILE A 27 -10.98 -1.59 -8.95
C ILE A 27 -11.05 -1.11 -10.41
N GLU A 28 -11.69 0.03 -10.64
CA GLU A 28 -11.74 0.64 -11.97
C GLU A 28 -10.33 1.00 -12.47
N GLU A 29 -9.50 1.55 -11.60
CA GLU A 29 -8.10 1.84 -11.93
C GLU A 29 -7.30 0.55 -12.20
N VAL A 30 -7.56 -0.53 -11.45
CA VAL A 30 -6.97 -1.86 -11.73
C VAL A 30 -7.36 -2.32 -13.14
N MET A 31 -8.65 -2.22 -13.49
CA MET A 31 -9.15 -2.60 -14.81
C MET A 31 -8.54 -1.77 -15.94
N VAL A 32 -8.37 -0.45 -15.72
CA VAL A 32 -7.68 0.44 -16.66
C VAL A 32 -6.22 0.03 -16.83
N GLY A 33 -5.54 -0.33 -15.73
CA GLY A 33 -4.18 -0.85 -15.76
C GLY A 33 -4.06 -2.12 -16.61
N LEU A 34 -4.90 -3.12 -16.35
CA LEU A 34 -4.94 -4.37 -17.12
C LEU A 34 -5.21 -4.12 -18.60
N LYS A 35 -6.19 -3.27 -18.93
CA LYS A 35 -6.48 -2.85 -20.33
C LYS A 35 -5.32 -2.09 -20.97
N SER A 36 -4.48 -1.43 -20.19
CA SER A 36 -3.28 -0.75 -20.68
C SER A 36 -2.09 -1.69 -20.87
N GLY A 37 -2.26 -2.98 -20.59
CA GLY A 37 -1.28 -4.03 -20.82
C GLY A 37 -0.33 -4.29 -19.66
N PHE A 38 -0.59 -3.73 -18.47
CA PHE A 38 0.17 -4.12 -17.28
C PHE A 38 -0.17 -5.57 -16.89
N LYS A 39 0.85 -6.34 -16.54
CA LYS A 39 0.67 -7.66 -15.93
C LYS A 39 0.19 -7.50 -14.50
N GLU A 40 -0.51 -8.49 -13.99
CA GLU A 40 -1.12 -8.49 -12.66
C GLU A 40 -0.06 -8.25 -11.56
N ASP A 41 1.13 -8.84 -11.73
CA ASP A 41 2.26 -8.68 -10.81
C ASP A 41 2.92 -7.30 -10.84
N ARG A 42 2.50 -6.43 -11.77
CA ARG A 42 2.95 -5.03 -11.92
C ARG A 42 1.92 -4.02 -11.44
N ILE A 43 0.80 -4.49 -10.90
CA ILE A 43 -0.28 -3.67 -10.34
C ILE A 43 -0.31 -3.87 -8.82
N LEU A 44 -0.23 -2.76 -8.09
CA LEU A 44 -0.42 -2.71 -6.64
C LEU A 44 -1.73 -2.01 -6.34
N TYR A 45 -2.69 -2.74 -5.79
CA TYR A 45 -3.97 -2.20 -5.36
C TYR A 45 -3.90 -1.77 -3.90
N THR A 46 -4.04 -0.47 -3.65
CA THR A 46 -3.99 0.17 -2.33
C THR A 46 -5.34 0.83 -2.02
N PRO A 47 -6.36 0.05 -1.65
CA PRO A 47 -7.67 0.59 -1.31
C PRO A 47 -7.66 1.30 0.04
N ASN A 48 -8.63 2.21 0.23
CA ASN A 48 -8.89 2.82 1.53
C ASN A 48 -10.40 2.81 1.83
N GLY A 49 -10.78 2.22 2.95
CA GLY A 49 -12.18 2.21 3.40
C GLY A 49 -13.14 1.43 2.50
N VAL A 50 -12.66 0.38 1.84
CA VAL A 50 -13.48 -0.47 0.96
C VAL A 50 -13.98 -1.73 1.66
N SER A 51 -15.00 -2.36 1.11
CA SER A 51 -15.53 -3.62 1.61
C SER A 51 -14.62 -4.81 1.26
N ILE A 52 -14.69 -5.88 2.04
CA ILE A 52 -13.96 -7.12 1.76
C ILE A 52 -14.39 -7.76 0.41
N SER A 53 -15.60 -7.49 -0.06
CA SER A 53 -16.07 -7.95 -1.38
C SER A 53 -15.36 -7.25 -2.52
N GLU A 54 -14.97 -5.98 -2.37
CA GLU A 54 -14.17 -5.28 -3.36
C GLU A 54 -12.73 -5.82 -3.39
N ILE A 55 -12.14 -6.09 -2.23
CA ILE A 55 -10.82 -6.74 -2.13
C ILE A 55 -10.85 -8.13 -2.79
N GLU A 56 -11.98 -8.87 -2.67
CA GLU A 56 -12.16 -10.15 -3.35
C GLU A 56 -12.06 -10.04 -4.88
N ILE A 57 -12.53 -8.93 -5.48
CA ILE A 57 -12.36 -8.70 -6.90
C ILE A 57 -10.88 -8.58 -7.27
N ALA A 58 -10.11 -7.81 -6.48
CA ALA A 58 -8.67 -7.68 -6.68
C ALA A 58 -7.94 -9.04 -6.54
N GLU A 59 -8.35 -9.87 -5.57
CA GLU A 59 -7.85 -11.24 -5.41
C GLU A 59 -8.13 -12.10 -6.65
N LYS A 60 -9.34 -12.04 -7.20
CA LYS A 60 -9.70 -12.77 -8.43
C LYS A 60 -8.91 -12.28 -9.65
N LEU A 61 -8.56 -11.00 -9.67
CA LEU A 61 -7.69 -10.41 -10.71
C LEU A 61 -6.21 -10.71 -10.50
N ASN A 62 -5.85 -11.38 -9.39
CA ASN A 62 -4.48 -11.77 -9.03
C ASN A 62 -3.48 -10.61 -8.98
N VAL A 63 -3.95 -9.39 -8.67
CA VAL A 63 -3.09 -8.22 -8.47
C VAL A 63 -2.53 -8.19 -7.06
N LYS A 64 -1.42 -7.44 -6.85
CA LYS A 64 -0.85 -7.26 -5.53
C LYS A 64 -1.74 -6.39 -4.67
N ILE A 65 -1.96 -6.79 -3.43
CA ILE A 65 -2.81 -6.09 -2.47
C ILE A 65 -1.95 -5.43 -1.40
N ASN A 66 -2.27 -4.16 -1.10
CA ASN A 66 -1.63 -3.36 -0.07
C ASN A 66 -2.71 -2.76 0.84
N LEU A 67 -2.86 -3.30 2.05
CA LEU A 67 -3.91 -2.88 2.98
C LEU A 67 -3.41 -1.80 3.94
N ASP A 68 -4.26 -0.87 4.28
CA ASP A 68 -3.92 0.32 5.03
C ASP A 68 -4.55 0.41 6.44
N SER A 69 -5.29 -0.62 6.87
CA SER A 69 -5.84 -0.72 8.22
C SER A 69 -5.70 -2.13 8.79
N ILE A 70 -5.60 -2.21 10.12
CA ILE A 70 -5.50 -3.51 10.80
C ILE A 70 -6.81 -4.31 10.68
N GLU A 71 -7.93 -3.61 10.63
CA GLU A 71 -9.25 -4.20 10.45
C GLU A 71 -9.34 -4.89 9.08
N SER A 72 -8.96 -4.20 8.01
CA SER A 72 -8.91 -4.80 6.65
C SER A 72 -7.97 -5.99 6.58
N VAL A 73 -6.83 -5.95 7.28
CA VAL A 73 -5.91 -7.10 7.35
C VAL A 73 -6.54 -8.28 8.08
N LYS A 74 -7.26 -8.05 9.18
CA LYS A 74 -7.99 -9.11 9.92
C LYS A 74 -9.08 -9.73 9.07
N ASP A 75 -9.92 -8.92 8.43
CA ASP A 75 -10.99 -9.40 7.55
C ASP A 75 -10.42 -10.19 6.37
N TYR A 76 -9.35 -9.69 5.77
CA TYR A 76 -8.64 -10.37 4.70
C TYR A 76 -8.11 -11.74 5.16
N SER A 77 -7.45 -11.80 6.32
CA SER A 77 -6.90 -13.04 6.86
C SER A 77 -7.97 -14.07 7.20
N GLN A 78 -9.15 -13.62 7.64
CA GLN A 78 -10.29 -14.50 7.93
C GLN A 78 -10.87 -15.08 6.63
N LYS A 79 -10.98 -14.27 5.58
CA LYS A 79 -11.63 -14.68 4.33
C LYS A 79 -10.72 -15.50 3.43
N PHE A 80 -9.44 -15.14 3.34
CA PHE A 80 -8.52 -15.70 2.33
C PHE A 80 -7.40 -16.57 2.92
N GLY A 81 -7.27 -16.60 4.25
CA GLY A 81 -6.26 -17.39 4.94
C GLY A 81 -4.85 -16.81 4.78
N ASN A 82 -3.84 -17.67 4.90
CA ASN A 82 -2.45 -17.27 4.87
C ASN A 82 -1.97 -16.94 3.45
N LYS A 83 -2.37 -15.78 2.96
CA LYS A 83 -1.85 -15.18 1.71
C LYS A 83 -0.84 -14.09 1.99
N SER A 84 -0.08 -13.72 0.96
CA SER A 84 0.93 -12.67 1.04
C SER A 84 0.36 -11.33 0.61
N ILE A 85 0.47 -10.32 1.46
CA ILE A 85 0.08 -8.93 1.17
C ILE A 85 1.19 -7.96 1.54
N SER A 86 1.08 -6.75 1.02
CA SER A 86 1.76 -5.58 1.55
C SER A 86 0.85 -4.83 2.51
N VAL A 87 1.43 -4.01 3.39
CA VAL A 87 0.68 -3.13 4.28
C VAL A 87 1.22 -1.72 4.22
N ARG A 88 0.32 -0.75 4.24
CA ARG A 88 0.67 0.66 4.34
C ARG A 88 0.79 1.06 5.80
N ILE A 89 1.95 1.58 6.15
CA ILE A 89 2.26 2.08 7.49
C ILE A 89 2.11 3.59 7.54
N ASN A 90 1.51 4.09 8.60
CA ASN A 90 1.52 5.51 8.92
C ASN A 90 2.82 5.81 9.70
N PRO A 91 3.78 6.55 9.12
CA PRO A 91 5.05 6.82 9.78
C PRO A 91 4.94 7.86 10.91
N ASN A 92 3.77 8.46 11.09
CA ASN A 92 3.52 9.57 12.03
C ASN A 92 4.52 10.74 11.85
N ILE A 93 4.84 11.06 10.61
CA ILE A 93 5.75 12.15 10.23
C ILE A 93 4.94 13.22 9.54
N LYS A 94 5.03 14.44 10.06
CA LYS A 94 4.41 15.61 9.42
C LYS A 94 5.34 16.07 8.29
N ALA A 95 4.99 15.73 7.04
CA ALA A 95 5.73 16.14 5.86
C ALA A 95 4.82 16.94 4.91
N GLY A 96 5.41 17.94 4.24
CA GLY A 96 4.72 18.79 3.27
C GLY A 96 4.21 20.13 3.84
N ILE A 97 4.10 21.11 2.95
CA ILE A 97 3.74 22.51 3.28
C ILE A 97 2.25 22.67 3.52
N ASN A 98 1.44 21.93 2.81
CA ASN A 98 -0.01 22.09 2.86
C ASN A 98 -0.61 21.26 3.98
N LYS A 99 -1.09 21.93 5.05
CA LYS A 99 -1.72 21.31 6.22
C LYS A 99 -2.89 20.37 5.87
N ASN A 100 -3.55 20.58 4.74
CA ASN A 100 -4.69 19.78 4.28
C ASN A 100 -4.29 18.49 3.56
N VAL A 101 -3.00 18.32 3.21
CA VAL A 101 -2.48 17.17 2.46
C VAL A 101 -1.48 16.34 3.29
N ILE A 102 -1.28 16.68 4.56
CA ILE A 102 -0.40 15.94 5.46
C ILE A 102 -1.09 14.62 5.85
N VAL A 103 -0.63 13.52 5.27
CA VAL A 103 -1.23 12.17 5.41
C VAL A 103 -0.58 11.37 6.54
N GLY A 104 0.58 11.78 7.03
CA GLY A 104 1.38 11.07 8.03
C GLY A 104 1.11 11.49 9.49
N LYS A 105 -0.03 12.10 9.81
CA LYS A 105 -0.40 12.46 11.19
C LYS A 105 -0.99 11.27 11.94
N SER A 106 -0.91 11.29 13.27
CA SER A 106 -1.52 10.30 14.16
C SER A 106 -3.04 10.18 14.00
N ASP A 107 -3.70 11.25 13.57
CA ASP A 107 -5.15 11.35 13.30
C ASP A 107 -5.52 11.10 11.82
N SER A 108 -4.53 10.73 10.98
CA SER A 108 -4.78 10.38 9.59
C SER A 108 -5.53 9.05 9.51
N LYS A 109 -6.55 9.00 8.64
CA LYS A 109 -7.26 7.77 8.30
C LYS A 109 -6.41 6.78 7.48
N PHE A 110 -5.23 7.18 7.03
CA PHE A 110 -4.40 6.38 6.13
C PHE A 110 -3.24 5.72 6.84
N GLY A 111 -3.09 4.42 6.60
CA GLY A 111 -1.98 3.62 7.07
C GLY A 111 -2.12 3.14 8.51
N ILE A 112 -1.53 1.98 8.78
CA ILE A 112 -1.53 1.33 10.09
C ILE A 112 -0.54 2.07 11.00
N ILE A 113 -1.02 2.56 12.13
CA ILE A 113 -0.21 3.28 13.13
C ILE A 113 0.73 2.33 13.85
N GLU A 114 1.83 2.90 14.39
CA GLU A 114 2.89 2.12 15.03
C GLU A 114 2.39 1.22 16.17
N ASP A 115 1.44 1.70 16.97
CA ASP A 115 0.86 0.96 18.09
C ASP A 115 0.17 -0.35 17.64
N LYS A 116 -0.23 -0.43 16.37
CA LYS A 116 -0.87 -1.60 15.78
C LYS A 116 0.10 -2.59 15.10
N ILE A 117 1.38 -2.24 15.01
CA ILE A 117 2.38 -3.13 14.38
C ILE A 117 2.48 -4.47 15.11
N ASN A 118 2.38 -4.49 16.42
CA ASN A 118 2.42 -5.73 17.20
C ASN A 118 1.23 -6.66 16.88
N GLU A 119 0.07 -6.11 16.52
CA GLU A 119 -1.08 -6.91 16.07
C GLU A 119 -0.78 -7.57 14.71
N LEU A 120 -0.12 -6.85 13.78
CA LEU A 120 0.30 -7.43 12.50
C LEU A 120 1.29 -8.57 12.70
N ILE A 121 2.31 -8.36 13.55
CA ILE A 121 3.32 -9.38 13.88
C ILE A 121 2.66 -10.62 14.50
N LYS A 122 1.66 -10.42 15.36
CA LYS A 122 0.89 -11.52 15.94
C LYS A 122 0.17 -12.33 14.87
N LEU A 123 -0.52 -11.68 13.93
CA LEU A 123 -1.21 -12.34 12.81
C LEU A 123 -0.24 -13.13 11.93
N GLU A 124 0.97 -12.59 11.68
CA GLU A 124 2.00 -13.28 10.92
C GLU A 124 2.56 -14.49 11.68
N ASN A 125 2.84 -14.37 12.98
CA ASN A 125 3.34 -15.48 13.81
C ASN A 125 2.29 -16.61 13.94
N GLU A 126 1.00 -16.27 13.96
CA GLU A 126 -0.11 -17.22 13.93
C GLU A 126 -0.32 -17.85 12.54
N LYS A 127 0.50 -17.51 11.55
CA LYS A 127 0.40 -17.94 10.15
C LYS A 127 -0.97 -17.62 9.51
N ARG A 128 -1.60 -16.57 9.96
CA ARG A 128 -2.89 -16.10 9.42
C ARG A 128 -2.71 -15.24 8.19
N ILE A 129 -1.55 -14.60 8.06
CA ILE A 129 -1.17 -13.73 6.95
C ILE A 129 0.34 -13.77 6.77
N THR A 130 0.83 -13.46 5.59
CA THR A 130 2.26 -13.22 5.32
C THR A 130 2.45 -11.78 4.87
N ILE A 131 3.18 -10.98 5.63
CA ILE A 131 3.51 -9.60 5.25
C ILE A 131 4.79 -9.62 4.41
N ASN A 132 4.66 -9.41 3.11
CA ASN A 132 5.77 -9.44 2.16
C ASN A 132 6.23 -8.07 1.68
N GLY A 133 5.54 -7.01 2.05
CA GLY A 133 5.91 -5.64 1.69
C GLY A 133 5.42 -4.61 2.71
N LEU A 134 6.19 -3.56 2.87
CA LEU A 134 5.80 -2.36 3.61
C LEU A 134 5.74 -1.18 2.64
N HIS A 135 4.78 -0.30 2.85
CA HIS A 135 4.58 0.90 2.08
C HIS A 135 4.36 2.08 3.03
N ILE A 136 4.97 3.21 2.72
CA ILE A 136 4.66 4.50 3.36
C ILE A 136 4.29 5.53 2.31
N HIS A 137 3.47 6.48 2.73
CA HIS A 137 3.24 7.71 2.00
C HIS A 137 3.29 8.86 2.99
N THR A 138 4.36 9.64 2.94
CA THR A 138 4.64 10.71 3.90
C THR A 138 3.88 12.00 3.59
N GLY A 139 3.37 12.14 2.37
CA GLY A 139 2.65 13.31 1.88
C GLY A 139 3.09 13.69 0.48
N SER A 140 2.45 14.71 -0.06
CA SER A 140 2.80 15.34 -1.33
C SER A 140 3.55 16.62 -1.08
N ASP A 141 4.29 17.10 -2.09
CA ASP A 141 4.96 18.40 -2.04
C ASP A 141 6.03 18.52 -0.93
N ILE A 142 6.80 17.45 -0.75
CA ILE A 142 7.90 17.41 0.21
C ILE A 142 9.06 18.25 -0.35
N GLN A 143 9.39 19.34 0.33
CA GLN A 143 10.49 20.24 -0.08
C GLN A 143 11.78 20.04 0.72
N GLN A 144 11.71 19.36 1.87
CA GLN A 144 12.85 19.13 2.73
C GLN A 144 13.23 17.66 2.77
N ASN A 145 14.49 17.36 2.50
CA ASN A 145 15.00 15.98 2.49
C ASN A 145 14.90 15.30 3.86
N ASP A 146 14.98 16.07 4.95
CA ASP A 146 14.95 15.54 6.33
C ASP A 146 13.64 14.81 6.65
N GLU A 147 12.52 15.24 6.07
CA GLU A 147 11.21 14.62 6.28
C GLU A 147 11.16 13.25 5.58
N LEU A 148 11.67 13.18 4.36
CA LEU A 148 11.77 11.94 3.61
C LEU A 148 12.74 10.97 4.29
N GLU A 149 13.90 11.44 4.72
CA GLU A 149 14.91 10.65 5.42
C GLU A 149 14.37 10.05 6.70
N ARG A 150 13.63 10.83 7.51
CA ARG A 150 12.96 10.33 8.71
C ARG A 150 11.94 9.24 8.37
N GLY A 151 11.15 9.43 7.30
CA GLY A 151 10.21 8.42 6.81
C GLY A 151 10.90 7.11 6.44
N ILE A 152 12.00 7.21 5.69
CA ILE A 152 12.80 6.06 5.29
C ILE A 152 13.39 5.35 6.50
N LYS A 153 14.04 6.07 7.42
CA LYS A 153 14.58 5.48 8.66
C LYS A 153 13.50 4.78 9.47
N LYS A 154 12.31 5.37 9.55
CA LYS A 154 11.19 4.81 10.29
C LYS A 154 10.70 3.51 9.68
N ILE A 155 10.49 3.45 8.35
CA ILE A 155 10.02 2.22 7.72
C ILE A 155 11.05 1.11 7.82
N PHE A 156 12.34 1.40 7.71
CA PHE A 156 13.39 0.40 7.89
C PHE A 156 13.41 -0.16 9.32
N SER A 157 13.28 0.69 10.35
CA SER A 157 13.19 0.21 11.74
C SER A 157 11.97 -0.67 12.01
N ILE A 158 10.86 -0.41 11.30
CA ILE A 158 9.67 -1.26 11.38
C ILE A 158 9.91 -2.56 10.60
N ALA A 159 10.58 -2.50 9.46
CA ALA A 159 10.86 -3.66 8.62
C ALA A 159 11.66 -4.75 9.33
N GLU A 160 12.58 -4.38 10.21
CA GLU A 160 13.38 -5.32 11.03
C GLU A 160 12.52 -6.25 11.90
N LYS A 161 11.27 -5.86 12.18
CA LYS A 161 10.34 -6.65 12.99
C LYS A 161 9.64 -7.78 12.21
N PHE A 162 9.72 -7.77 10.88
CA PHE A 162 9.05 -8.73 10.00
C PHE A 162 10.02 -9.71 9.36
N LYS A 163 9.65 -10.99 9.29
CA LYS A 163 10.53 -12.07 8.82
C LYS A 163 10.45 -12.34 7.32
N ASN A 164 9.33 -11.97 6.69
CA ASN A 164 9.01 -12.39 5.32
C ASN A 164 9.03 -11.24 4.30
N LEU A 165 9.56 -10.08 4.68
CA LEU A 165 9.61 -8.92 3.80
C LEU A 165 10.47 -9.19 2.55
N LYS A 166 9.94 -8.81 1.41
CA LYS A 166 10.61 -8.82 0.10
C LYS A 166 10.72 -7.45 -0.53
N LYS A 167 9.97 -6.47 0.00
CA LYS A 167 9.86 -5.10 -0.56
C LYS A 167 9.64 -4.09 0.56
N ILE A 168 10.23 -2.92 0.38
CA ILE A 168 9.98 -1.71 1.15
C ILE A 168 9.75 -0.57 0.16
#